data_3d0b445aa69eef9794c431bb65e634e0
#
_entry.id   3d0b445aa69eef9794c431bb65e634e0
#
_cell.length_a   1.000
_cell.length_b   1.000
_cell.length_c   1.000
_cell.angle_alpha   90.00
_cell.angle_beta   90.00
_cell.angle_gamma   90.00
#
_symmetry.space_group_name_H-M   'P 1'
#
loop_
_entity.id
_entity.type
_entity.pdbx_description
1 polymer ?
#
loop_
_entity_poly.entity_id
_entity_poly.type
_entity_poly.pdbx_seq_one_letter_code
_entity_poly.pdbx_strand_id
1 'polypeptide(L)'
;MSQASDTVRTEFKKGDDIRDAGLTTPEDIVRYDDIVYGTDPEWQSLDVYRPKAADGKKLPVIVSVHGGGWVYGDKERYQFYCMNLAQRGFAVVNFTYRLAPENKFPASLEDTNSVFTWILAHGEEYNFDLEHIFGVGDSAGAHNLGLYSSICTNPKYADEYDFEPPKGFAPTAIALNCGAYHIDITQKDLTTELMSDFLPDKGSEKELFLIDVATHITGDFPPTFFMTCTEDFLKDQAPIMSAKLLEKDVPFMFRYYGDKDKRLPHVFHCDIRSEDAKLCNDEECEFFRKFL
;
A
#
# COMPACT_ATOMS: atom_id res chain seq x y z
N MET A 1 11.50 -14.84 -15.29
CA MET A 1 10.60 -14.96 -14.13
C MET A 1 10.94 -16.24 -13.40
N SER A 2 11.08 -16.19 -12.08
CA SER A 2 11.36 -17.38 -11.26
C SER A 2 10.10 -18.25 -11.10
N GLN A 3 10.29 -19.50 -10.64
CA GLN A 3 9.16 -20.36 -10.30
C GLN A 3 8.35 -19.78 -9.12
N ALA A 4 9.00 -19.05 -8.22
CA ALA A 4 8.34 -18.37 -7.11
C ALA A 4 7.34 -17.33 -7.61
N SER A 5 7.75 -16.45 -8.53
CA SER A 5 6.88 -15.44 -9.12
C SER A 5 5.70 -16.05 -9.88
N ASP A 6 5.92 -17.12 -10.66
CA ASP A 6 4.84 -17.85 -11.34
C ASP A 6 3.84 -18.44 -10.34
N THR A 7 4.34 -19.01 -9.24
CA THR A 7 3.50 -19.57 -8.17
C THR A 7 2.67 -18.48 -7.50
N VAL A 8 3.30 -17.35 -7.13
CA VAL A 8 2.61 -16.22 -6.51
C VAL A 8 1.51 -15.70 -7.44
N ARG A 9 1.80 -15.45 -8.72
CA ARG A 9 0.82 -14.98 -9.70
C ARG A 9 -0.38 -15.94 -9.82
N THR A 10 -0.12 -17.23 -9.81
CA THR A 10 -1.17 -18.23 -9.98
C THR A 10 -2.02 -18.40 -8.72
N GLU A 11 -1.38 -18.61 -7.56
CA GLU A 11 -2.11 -18.90 -6.33
C GLU A 11 -2.79 -17.68 -5.72
N PHE A 12 -2.16 -16.48 -5.82
CA PHE A 12 -2.77 -15.26 -5.33
C PHE A 12 -3.98 -14.88 -6.19
N LYS A 13 -3.85 -14.98 -7.54
CA LYS A 13 -4.98 -14.77 -8.43
C LYS A 13 -6.17 -15.67 -8.09
N LYS A 14 -5.91 -16.95 -7.85
CA LYS A 14 -6.95 -17.92 -7.47
C LYS A 14 -7.59 -17.54 -6.12
N GLY A 15 -6.79 -17.10 -5.16
CA GLY A 15 -7.28 -16.62 -3.87
C GLY A 15 -8.19 -15.39 -4.02
N ASP A 16 -7.75 -14.41 -4.79
CA ASP A 16 -8.50 -13.19 -5.07
C ASP A 16 -9.79 -13.47 -5.85
N ASP A 17 -9.76 -14.35 -6.86
CA ASP A 17 -10.95 -14.74 -7.62
C ASP A 17 -12.03 -15.39 -6.69
N ILE A 18 -11.60 -16.15 -5.68
CA ILE A 18 -12.50 -16.74 -4.67
C ILE A 18 -13.00 -15.66 -3.70
N ARG A 19 -12.11 -14.79 -3.21
CA ARG A 19 -12.46 -13.70 -2.30
C ARG A 19 -13.50 -12.78 -2.92
N ASP A 20 -13.33 -12.41 -4.17
CA ASP A 20 -14.15 -11.40 -4.84
C ASP A 20 -15.37 -11.99 -5.57
N ALA A 21 -15.52 -13.32 -5.60
CA ALA A 21 -16.61 -13.98 -6.30
C ALA A 21 -17.99 -13.46 -5.85
N GLY A 22 -18.77 -12.96 -6.82
CA GLY A 22 -20.12 -12.43 -6.59
C GLY A 22 -20.17 -11.01 -6.00
N LEU A 23 -19.05 -10.36 -5.74
CA LEU A 23 -19.02 -8.94 -5.40
C LEU A 23 -19.35 -8.07 -6.62
N THR A 24 -20.03 -6.98 -6.39
CA THR A 24 -20.39 -5.98 -7.40
C THR A 24 -20.13 -4.58 -6.86
N THR A 25 -20.03 -3.61 -7.75
CA THR A 25 -19.91 -2.20 -7.35
C THR A 25 -21.09 -1.80 -6.47
N PRO A 26 -20.85 -1.25 -5.26
CA PRO A 26 -21.92 -0.76 -4.40
C PRO A 26 -22.71 0.38 -5.07
N GLU A 27 -24.03 0.37 -4.88
CA GLU A 27 -24.92 1.38 -5.50
C GLU A 27 -24.65 2.82 -5.03
N ASP A 28 -24.04 2.98 -3.87
CA ASP A 28 -23.69 4.27 -3.26
C ASP A 28 -22.32 4.82 -3.65
N ILE A 29 -21.60 4.13 -4.55
CA ILE A 29 -20.28 4.55 -5.05
C ILE A 29 -20.35 5.06 -6.49
N VAL A 30 -19.64 6.17 -6.75
CA VAL A 30 -19.27 6.65 -8.09
C VAL A 30 -17.86 6.15 -8.40
N ARG A 31 -17.66 5.69 -9.63
CA ARG A 31 -16.37 5.23 -10.16
C ARG A 31 -15.94 6.11 -11.31
N TYR A 32 -14.63 6.36 -11.38
CA TYR A 32 -13.93 6.88 -12.54
C TYR A 32 -12.81 5.89 -12.84
N ASP A 33 -12.97 5.13 -13.90
CA ASP A 33 -12.13 3.96 -14.19
C ASP A 33 -11.11 4.25 -15.28
N ASP A 34 -10.02 3.49 -15.31
CA ASP A 34 -9.02 3.40 -16.37
C ASP A 34 -8.34 4.74 -16.72
N ILE A 35 -8.11 5.58 -15.72
CA ILE A 35 -7.42 6.85 -15.88
C ILE A 35 -5.91 6.59 -15.99
N VAL A 36 -5.31 6.95 -17.13
CA VAL A 36 -3.87 6.79 -17.34
C VAL A 36 -3.12 7.90 -16.62
N TYR A 37 -2.20 7.53 -15.71
CA TYR A 37 -1.38 8.48 -14.95
C TYR A 37 0.08 8.57 -15.43
N GLY A 38 0.50 7.67 -16.30
CA GLY A 38 1.86 7.59 -16.84
C GLY A 38 1.90 7.41 -18.33
N THR A 39 2.94 6.77 -18.85
CA THR A 39 3.16 6.57 -20.30
C THR A 39 2.78 5.19 -20.79
N ASP A 40 2.56 4.25 -19.88
CA ASP A 40 2.19 2.86 -20.19
C ASP A 40 0.77 2.57 -19.64
N PRO A 41 -0.26 2.58 -20.51
CA PRO A 41 -1.65 2.37 -20.08
C PRO A 41 -1.92 0.98 -19.47
N GLU A 42 -1.11 -0.03 -19.79
CA GLU A 42 -1.24 -1.38 -19.22
C GLU A 42 -0.85 -1.41 -17.74
N TRP A 43 0.25 -0.72 -17.40
CA TRP A 43 0.82 -0.74 -16.05
C TRP A 43 0.52 0.52 -15.24
N GLN A 44 0.22 1.64 -15.89
CA GLN A 44 0.13 2.95 -15.25
C GLN A 44 -1.28 3.54 -15.39
N SER A 45 -2.26 2.82 -14.86
CA SER A 45 -3.66 3.24 -14.80
C SER A 45 -4.18 3.22 -13.37
N LEU A 46 -5.15 4.08 -13.09
CA LEU A 46 -5.80 4.20 -11.78
C LEU A 46 -7.31 4.34 -11.92
N ASP A 47 -8.00 4.02 -10.83
CA ASP A 47 -9.42 4.31 -10.65
C ASP A 47 -9.62 5.25 -9.46
N VAL A 48 -10.65 6.07 -9.52
CA VAL A 48 -11.09 6.91 -8.40
C VAL A 48 -12.48 6.50 -7.96
N TYR A 49 -12.65 6.24 -6.66
CA TYR A 49 -13.93 5.88 -6.06
C TYR A 49 -14.38 6.94 -5.06
N ARG A 50 -15.66 7.31 -5.11
CA ARG A 50 -16.25 8.33 -4.24
C ARG A 50 -17.65 7.94 -3.79
N PRO A 51 -18.07 8.27 -2.54
CA PRO A 51 -19.46 8.15 -2.14
C PRO A 51 -20.36 9.09 -2.97
N LYS A 52 -21.46 8.60 -3.52
CA LYS A 52 -22.47 9.43 -4.22
C LYS A 52 -23.03 10.54 -3.35
N ALA A 53 -23.19 10.29 -2.05
CA ALA A 53 -23.70 11.28 -1.10
C ALA A 53 -22.78 12.47 -0.88
N ALA A 54 -21.53 12.41 -1.35
CA ALA A 54 -20.55 13.48 -1.27
C ALA A 54 -20.33 14.19 -2.62
N ASP A 55 -21.32 14.15 -3.51
CA ASP A 55 -21.25 14.85 -4.80
C ASP A 55 -20.96 16.33 -4.61
N GLY A 56 -19.99 16.85 -5.37
CA GLY A 56 -19.53 18.25 -5.30
C GLY A 56 -18.78 18.64 -4.02
N LYS A 57 -18.58 17.75 -3.05
CA LYS A 57 -17.81 18.04 -1.83
C LYS A 57 -16.37 17.61 -1.97
N LYS A 58 -15.43 18.40 -1.45
CA LYS A 58 -14.04 17.94 -1.28
C LYS A 58 -14.00 16.85 -0.22
N LEU A 59 -13.28 15.77 -0.52
CA LEU A 59 -13.09 14.65 0.38
C LEU A 59 -11.61 14.39 0.64
N PRO A 60 -11.24 13.99 1.87
CA PRO A 60 -9.91 13.47 2.15
C PRO A 60 -9.63 12.26 1.26
N VAL A 61 -8.38 12.11 0.85
CA VAL A 61 -7.97 11.11 -0.14
C VAL A 61 -7.26 9.95 0.55
N ILE A 62 -7.59 8.73 0.17
CA ILE A 62 -6.78 7.54 0.47
C ILE A 62 -6.18 7.04 -0.84
N VAL A 63 -4.86 6.88 -0.88
CA VAL A 63 -4.13 6.25 -1.99
C VAL A 63 -3.84 4.81 -1.61
N SER A 64 -4.38 3.85 -2.37
CA SER A 64 -4.21 2.42 -2.11
C SER A 64 -3.07 1.85 -2.95
N VAL A 65 -2.01 1.40 -2.28
CA VAL A 65 -0.85 0.71 -2.87
C VAL A 65 -1.00 -0.78 -2.65
N HIS A 66 -1.35 -1.52 -3.69
CA HIS A 66 -1.70 -2.93 -3.57
C HIS A 66 -0.51 -3.84 -3.21
N GLY A 67 -0.80 -4.97 -2.54
CA GLY A 67 0.16 -6.03 -2.28
C GLY A 67 0.39 -6.95 -3.48
N GLY A 68 1.01 -8.11 -3.23
CA GLY A 68 1.24 -9.13 -4.25
C GLY A 68 2.70 -9.53 -4.45
N GLY A 69 3.54 -9.40 -3.41
CA GLY A 69 4.94 -9.86 -3.44
C GLY A 69 5.80 -9.19 -4.51
N TRP A 70 5.49 -7.93 -4.87
CA TRP A 70 6.15 -7.12 -5.91
C TRP A 70 5.99 -7.65 -7.35
N VAL A 71 5.36 -8.80 -7.54
CA VAL A 71 5.27 -9.51 -8.84
C VAL A 71 3.84 -9.73 -9.31
N TYR A 72 2.84 -9.44 -8.48
CA TYR A 72 1.42 -9.66 -8.73
C TYR A 72 0.59 -8.51 -8.18
N GLY A 73 -0.65 -8.40 -8.64
CA GLY A 73 -1.66 -7.42 -8.21
C GLY A 73 -1.92 -6.36 -9.26
N ASP A 74 -3.08 -5.75 -9.13
CA ASP A 74 -3.56 -4.68 -9.97
C ASP A 74 -4.75 -3.96 -9.27
N LYS A 75 -5.21 -2.86 -9.85
CA LYS A 75 -6.35 -2.10 -9.35
C LYS A 75 -7.66 -2.91 -9.37
N GLU A 76 -7.83 -3.87 -10.28
CA GLU A 76 -9.01 -4.71 -10.35
C GLU A 76 -9.15 -5.63 -9.14
N ARG A 77 -8.01 -6.13 -8.61
CA ARG A 77 -7.98 -7.01 -7.42
C ARG A 77 -8.27 -6.28 -6.12
N TYR A 78 -8.05 -4.97 -6.11
CA TYR A 78 -8.27 -4.13 -4.93
C TYR A 78 -9.52 -3.27 -5.01
N GLN A 79 -10.27 -3.30 -6.13
CA GLN A 79 -11.43 -2.43 -6.36
C GLN A 79 -12.49 -2.51 -5.24
N PHE A 80 -12.84 -3.71 -4.77
CA PHE A 80 -13.89 -3.87 -3.76
C PHE A 80 -13.44 -3.39 -2.38
N TYR A 81 -12.20 -3.68 -1.98
CA TYR A 81 -11.60 -3.13 -0.78
C TYR A 81 -11.55 -1.59 -0.85
N CYS A 82 -11.09 -1.03 -1.95
CA CYS A 82 -11.01 0.42 -2.13
C CYS A 82 -12.40 1.09 -2.14
N MET A 83 -13.40 0.49 -2.78
CA MET A 83 -14.78 0.98 -2.70
C MET A 83 -15.34 0.89 -1.28
N ASN A 84 -14.97 -0.13 -0.53
CA ASN A 84 -15.35 -0.28 0.88
C ASN A 84 -14.69 0.80 1.76
N LEU A 85 -13.46 1.23 1.49
CA LEU A 85 -12.86 2.39 2.13
C LEU A 85 -13.58 3.70 1.73
N ALA A 86 -13.96 3.84 0.45
CA ALA A 86 -14.69 5.01 -0.04
C ALA A 86 -16.05 5.16 0.66
N GLN A 87 -16.76 4.06 0.95
CA GLN A 87 -18.01 4.07 1.71
C GLN A 87 -17.86 4.68 3.13
N ARG A 88 -16.61 4.77 3.64
CA ARG A 88 -16.28 5.40 4.93
C ARG A 88 -16.05 6.92 4.82
N GLY A 89 -16.33 7.52 3.66
CA GLY A 89 -16.33 8.97 3.48
C GLY A 89 -15.03 9.55 2.91
N PHE A 90 -14.22 8.74 2.27
CA PHE A 90 -13.00 9.15 1.58
C PHE A 90 -13.17 9.13 0.05
N ALA A 91 -12.40 9.94 -0.66
CA ALA A 91 -12.08 9.64 -2.05
C ALA A 91 -10.92 8.64 -2.07
N VAL A 92 -11.03 7.57 -2.85
CA VAL A 92 -10.00 6.53 -2.88
C VAL A 92 -9.41 6.44 -4.26
N VAL A 93 -8.08 6.55 -4.36
CA VAL A 93 -7.30 6.36 -5.58
C VAL A 93 -6.66 4.97 -5.50
N ASN A 94 -7.05 4.10 -6.42
CA ASN A 94 -6.62 2.72 -6.53
C ASN A 94 -5.88 2.56 -7.85
N PHE A 95 -4.62 2.11 -7.85
CA PHE A 95 -3.79 2.12 -9.05
C PHE A 95 -3.01 0.83 -9.25
N THR A 96 -2.78 0.51 -10.52
CA THR A 96 -1.83 -0.51 -10.96
C THR A 96 -0.47 0.14 -11.13
N TYR A 97 0.60 -0.52 -10.70
CA TYR A 97 1.98 -0.09 -10.88
C TYR A 97 2.81 -1.17 -11.56
N ARG A 98 3.92 -0.80 -12.16
CA ARG A 98 4.83 -1.70 -12.86
C ARG A 98 5.40 -2.76 -11.92
N LEU A 99 5.21 -4.03 -12.30
CA LEU A 99 5.59 -5.20 -11.49
C LEU A 99 6.88 -5.85 -11.98
N ALA A 100 7.59 -6.47 -11.03
CA ALA A 100 8.70 -7.35 -11.32
C ALA A 100 8.18 -8.71 -11.86
N PRO A 101 9.01 -9.46 -12.60
CA PRO A 101 10.38 -9.14 -13.02
C PRO A 101 10.46 -8.28 -14.28
N GLU A 102 9.32 -7.96 -14.91
CA GLU A 102 9.26 -7.16 -16.14
C GLU A 102 9.80 -5.75 -15.88
N ASN A 103 9.45 -5.19 -14.73
CA ASN A 103 9.91 -3.88 -14.27
C ASN A 103 10.44 -4.00 -12.85
N LYS A 104 11.76 -3.99 -12.73
CA LYS A 104 12.43 -4.15 -11.43
C LYS A 104 12.41 -2.88 -10.61
N PHE A 105 12.75 -3.01 -9.33
CA PHE A 105 13.00 -1.89 -8.43
C PHE A 105 13.94 -0.84 -9.09
N PRO A 106 13.65 0.46 -9.03
CA PRO A 106 12.61 1.11 -8.23
C PRO A 106 11.30 1.43 -8.99
N ALA A 107 10.96 0.76 -10.10
CA ALA A 107 9.84 1.11 -10.97
C ALA A 107 8.50 1.32 -10.23
N SER A 108 8.19 0.50 -9.23
CA SER A 108 6.99 0.65 -8.42
C SER A 108 6.97 1.91 -7.56
N LEU A 109 8.14 2.39 -7.09
CA LEU A 109 8.26 3.66 -6.36
C LEU A 109 8.10 4.87 -7.29
N GLU A 110 8.66 4.80 -8.50
CA GLU A 110 8.48 5.84 -9.54
C GLU A 110 6.99 5.99 -9.87
N ASP A 111 6.28 4.87 -10.00
CA ASP A 111 4.85 4.87 -10.29
C ASP A 111 4.04 5.42 -9.10
N THR A 112 4.38 5.03 -7.87
CA THR A 112 3.77 5.59 -6.66
C THR A 112 3.97 7.11 -6.60
N ASN A 113 5.17 7.60 -6.89
CA ASN A 113 5.45 9.04 -6.99
C ASN A 113 4.61 9.73 -8.06
N SER A 114 4.46 9.09 -9.21
CA SER A 114 3.65 9.61 -10.31
C SER A 114 2.18 9.72 -9.93
N VAL A 115 1.62 8.76 -9.17
CA VAL A 115 0.24 8.81 -8.68
C VAL A 115 0.03 9.93 -7.68
N PHE A 116 0.92 10.13 -6.70
CA PHE A 116 0.80 11.26 -5.77
C PHE A 116 0.93 12.61 -6.49
N THR A 117 1.82 12.69 -7.48
CA THR A 117 1.94 13.88 -8.35
C THR A 117 0.66 14.13 -9.14
N TRP A 118 0.06 13.07 -9.69
CA TRP A 118 -1.20 13.13 -10.42
C TRP A 118 -2.34 13.63 -9.53
N ILE A 119 -2.46 13.12 -8.29
CA ILE A 119 -3.48 13.56 -7.32
C ILE A 119 -3.38 15.06 -7.05
N LEU A 120 -2.17 15.57 -6.83
CA LEU A 120 -1.94 17.00 -6.59
C LEU A 120 -2.32 17.87 -7.80
N ALA A 121 -2.12 17.35 -9.02
CA ALA A 121 -2.46 18.06 -10.25
C ALA A 121 -3.96 18.04 -10.58
N HIS A 122 -4.71 17.00 -10.14
CA HIS A 122 -6.11 16.79 -10.51
C HIS A 122 -7.09 16.98 -9.35
N GLY A 123 -6.63 17.61 -8.24
CA GLY A 123 -7.43 17.76 -7.02
C GLY A 123 -8.78 18.46 -7.22
N GLU A 124 -8.83 19.50 -8.05
CA GLU A 124 -10.08 20.20 -8.35
C GLU A 124 -11.03 19.38 -9.23
N GLU A 125 -10.50 18.61 -10.18
CA GLU A 125 -11.30 17.79 -11.10
C GLU A 125 -12.08 16.71 -10.36
N TYR A 126 -11.44 16.07 -9.38
CA TYR A 126 -12.03 14.97 -8.61
C TYR A 126 -12.53 15.41 -7.22
N ASN A 127 -12.53 16.72 -6.92
CA ASN A 127 -12.89 17.27 -5.61
C ASN A 127 -12.11 16.59 -4.46
N PHE A 128 -10.79 16.51 -4.60
CA PHE A 128 -9.90 16.02 -3.54
C PHE A 128 -9.61 17.13 -2.53
N ASP A 129 -9.62 16.79 -1.26
CA ASP A 129 -9.04 17.63 -0.20
C ASP A 129 -7.54 17.35 -0.15
N LEU A 130 -6.76 18.23 -0.78
CA LEU A 130 -5.31 18.08 -0.90
C LEU A 130 -4.55 18.39 0.40
N GLU A 131 -5.22 18.90 1.43
CA GLU A 131 -4.62 19.06 2.76
C GLU A 131 -4.59 17.74 3.54
N HIS A 132 -5.45 16.76 3.14
CA HIS A 132 -5.60 15.49 3.83
C HIS A 132 -5.48 14.33 2.84
N ILE A 133 -4.24 13.96 2.51
CA ILE A 133 -3.91 12.82 1.64
C ILE A 133 -3.26 11.73 2.48
N PHE A 134 -3.93 10.59 2.55
CA PHE A 134 -3.51 9.39 3.28
C PHE A 134 -3.03 8.31 2.32
N GLY A 135 -2.20 7.42 2.81
CA GLY A 135 -1.82 6.21 2.08
C GLY A 135 -2.24 4.95 2.81
N VAL A 136 -2.68 3.94 2.09
CA VAL A 136 -2.86 2.58 2.61
C VAL A 136 -2.12 1.59 1.73
N GLY A 137 -1.48 0.62 2.32
CA GLY A 137 -0.83 -0.46 1.59
C GLY A 137 -0.79 -1.73 2.42
N ASP A 138 -0.71 -2.88 1.74
CA ASP A 138 -0.59 -4.17 2.41
C ASP A 138 0.55 -5.00 1.85
N SER A 139 1.19 -5.82 2.68
CA SER A 139 2.27 -6.72 2.25
C SER A 139 3.38 -5.97 1.50
N ALA A 140 3.63 -6.32 0.23
CA ALA A 140 4.53 -5.61 -0.67
C ALA A 140 4.10 -4.15 -0.94
N GLY A 141 2.79 -3.85 -0.92
CA GLY A 141 2.27 -2.49 -1.04
C GLY A 141 2.56 -1.65 0.21
N ALA A 142 2.48 -2.24 1.41
CA ALA A 142 2.90 -1.59 2.65
C ALA A 142 4.41 -1.29 2.63
N HIS A 143 5.21 -2.20 2.11
CA HIS A 143 6.63 -1.98 1.88
C HIS A 143 6.87 -0.79 0.94
N ASN A 144 6.24 -0.79 -0.25
CA ASN A 144 6.35 0.29 -1.23
C ASN A 144 5.93 1.65 -0.65
N LEU A 145 4.77 1.70 0.04
CA LEU A 145 4.27 2.92 0.67
C LEU A 145 5.20 3.40 1.81
N GLY A 146 5.76 2.49 2.59
CA GLY A 146 6.74 2.81 3.63
C GLY A 146 8.02 3.42 3.08
N LEU A 147 8.58 2.85 2.00
CA LEU A 147 9.73 3.42 1.30
C LEU A 147 9.41 4.79 0.70
N TYR A 148 8.26 4.92 0.01
CA TYR A 148 7.86 6.20 -0.56
C TYR A 148 7.65 7.29 0.50
N SER A 149 7.05 6.94 1.64
CA SER A 149 6.89 7.86 2.77
C SER A 149 8.25 8.31 3.33
N SER A 150 9.22 7.40 3.37
CA SER A 150 10.61 7.74 3.74
C SER A 150 11.28 8.65 2.70
N ILE A 151 11.03 8.44 1.39
CA ILE A 151 11.53 9.34 0.34
C ILE A 151 10.97 10.76 0.54
N CYS A 152 9.69 10.90 0.89
CA CYS A 152 9.06 12.20 1.13
C CYS A 152 9.61 12.93 2.36
N THR A 153 10.15 12.21 3.37
CA THR A 153 10.47 12.76 4.69
C THR A 153 11.95 12.66 5.08
N ASN A 154 12.76 12.01 4.26
CA ASN A 154 14.20 11.84 4.48
C ASN A 154 15.00 12.25 3.22
N PRO A 155 15.45 13.51 3.14
CA PRO A 155 16.17 14.00 1.96
C PRO A 155 17.40 13.16 1.58
N LYS A 156 18.12 12.61 2.56
CA LYS A 156 19.29 11.75 2.29
C LYS A 156 18.92 10.45 1.62
N TYR A 157 17.73 9.94 1.92
CA TYR A 157 17.24 8.75 1.27
C TYR A 157 16.64 9.07 -0.11
N ALA A 158 15.99 10.23 -0.25
CA ALA A 158 15.50 10.72 -1.53
C ALA A 158 16.65 10.91 -2.56
N ASP A 159 17.83 11.35 -2.12
CA ASP A 159 19.03 11.54 -2.96
C ASP A 159 19.55 10.23 -3.61
N GLU A 160 19.08 9.05 -3.16
CA GLU A 160 19.45 7.75 -3.75
C GLU A 160 18.63 7.41 -5.02
N TYR A 161 17.63 8.22 -5.38
CA TYR A 161 16.71 7.97 -6.49
C TYR A 161 16.82 9.04 -7.58
N ASP A 162 16.55 8.65 -8.83
CA ASP A 162 16.56 9.56 -9.99
C ASP A 162 15.23 10.34 -10.16
N PHE A 163 14.32 10.24 -9.21
CA PHE A 163 13.07 11.00 -9.18
C PHE A 163 12.93 11.78 -7.85
N GLU A 164 12.21 12.89 -7.91
CA GLU A 164 11.95 13.71 -6.73
C GLU A 164 10.46 13.60 -6.34
N PRO A 165 10.14 13.47 -5.03
CA PRO A 165 8.77 13.59 -4.57
C PRO A 165 8.28 15.03 -4.77
N PRO A 166 6.95 15.26 -4.84
CA PRO A 166 6.42 16.62 -4.93
C PRO A 166 6.91 17.47 -3.77
N LYS A 167 7.39 18.67 -4.09
CA LYS A 167 8.09 19.53 -3.14
C LYS A 167 7.24 19.86 -1.90
N GLY A 168 7.75 19.49 -0.73
CA GLY A 168 7.10 19.74 0.56
C GLY A 168 5.88 18.84 0.81
N PHE A 169 5.70 17.80 0.00
CA PHE A 169 4.65 16.82 0.18
C PHE A 169 5.14 15.64 1.03
N ALA A 170 4.28 15.20 1.92
CA ALA A 170 4.30 13.87 2.53
C ALA A 170 2.85 13.45 2.79
N PRO A 171 2.52 12.15 2.81
CA PRO A 171 1.20 11.69 3.25
C PRO A 171 0.89 12.21 4.67
N THR A 172 -0.34 12.65 4.90
CA THR A 172 -0.79 13.16 6.21
C THR A 172 -0.70 12.09 7.30
N ALA A 173 -1.04 10.86 6.97
CA ALA A 173 -0.81 9.65 7.74
C ALA A 173 -0.88 8.44 6.81
N ILE A 174 -0.37 7.29 7.25
CA ILE A 174 -0.36 6.06 6.46
C ILE A 174 -0.88 4.86 7.26
N ALA A 175 -1.38 3.84 6.54
CA ALA A 175 -1.70 2.55 7.10
C ALA A 175 -0.92 1.45 6.37
N LEU A 176 -0.21 0.63 7.13
CA LEU A 176 0.68 -0.42 6.67
C LEU A 176 0.18 -1.78 7.17
N ASN A 177 -0.54 -2.50 6.33
CA ASN A 177 -1.25 -3.72 6.71
C ASN A 177 -0.43 -4.96 6.37
N CYS A 178 -0.15 -5.83 7.34
CA CYS A 178 0.65 -7.06 7.15
C CYS A 178 1.96 -6.81 6.36
N GLY A 179 2.66 -5.71 6.64
CA GLY A 179 3.73 -5.19 5.80
C GLY A 179 5.09 -5.87 6.01
N ALA A 180 5.94 -5.79 4.97
CA ALA A 180 7.35 -6.09 5.05
C ALA A 180 8.13 -4.80 5.32
N TYR A 181 8.98 -4.76 6.35
CA TYR A 181 9.71 -3.56 6.75
C TYR A 181 11.23 -3.75 6.78
N HIS A 182 11.64 -5.00 6.93
CA HIS A 182 13.04 -5.41 6.90
C HIS A 182 13.14 -6.70 6.11
N ILE A 183 13.92 -6.71 5.05
CA ILE A 183 14.07 -7.87 4.16
C ILE A 183 15.40 -8.57 4.46
N ASP A 184 15.31 -9.80 4.94
CA ASP A 184 16.45 -10.70 5.14
C ASP A 184 16.42 -11.80 4.08
N ILE A 185 17.50 -11.92 3.30
CA ILE A 185 17.65 -12.94 2.26
C ILE A 185 18.64 -14.06 2.66
N THR A 186 18.97 -14.15 3.93
CA THR A 186 19.87 -15.22 4.42
C THR A 186 19.21 -16.58 4.45
N GLN A 187 17.88 -16.62 4.46
CA GLN A 187 17.09 -17.84 4.41
C GLN A 187 16.71 -18.18 2.95
N LYS A 188 16.55 -19.48 2.67
CA LYS A 188 16.01 -19.93 1.39
C LYS A 188 14.49 -20.08 1.51
N ASP A 189 13.80 -18.99 1.33
CA ASP A 189 12.34 -18.91 1.40
C ASP A 189 11.76 -18.16 0.20
N LEU A 190 10.44 -18.05 0.17
CA LEU A 190 9.71 -17.36 -0.90
C LEU A 190 10.18 -15.91 -1.05
N THR A 191 10.41 -15.20 0.05
CA THR A 191 10.85 -13.81 0.03
C THR A 191 12.18 -13.66 -0.70
N THR A 192 13.17 -14.50 -0.37
CA THR A 192 14.49 -14.51 -1.02
C THR A 192 14.38 -14.77 -2.52
N GLU A 193 13.51 -15.71 -2.93
CA GLU A 193 13.32 -16.01 -4.35
C GLU A 193 12.67 -14.83 -5.08
N LEU A 194 11.67 -14.17 -4.48
CA LEU A 194 11.02 -12.99 -5.03
C LEU A 194 11.98 -11.80 -5.13
N MET A 195 12.90 -11.62 -4.17
CA MET A 195 13.91 -10.57 -4.25
C MET A 195 14.82 -10.72 -5.47
N SER A 196 15.09 -11.93 -5.93
CA SER A 196 15.88 -12.16 -7.14
C SER A 196 15.19 -11.66 -8.42
N ASP A 197 13.86 -11.65 -8.44
CA ASP A 197 13.06 -11.09 -9.54
C ASP A 197 12.82 -9.59 -9.37
N PHE A 198 12.61 -9.13 -8.13
CA PHE A 198 12.31 -7.75 -7.81
C PHE A 198 13.53 -6.82 -7.96
N LEU A 199 14.70 -7.27 -7.47
CA LEU A 199 15.91 -6.44 -7.42
C LEU A 199 16.80 -6.63 -8.66
N PRO A 200 17.34 -5.56 -9.24
CA PRO A 200 18.28 -5.61 -10.37
C PRO A 200 19.49 -6.53 -10.12
N ASP A 201 20.17 -6.36 -8.98
CA ASP A 201 21.36 -7.12 -8.58
C ASP A 201 21.05 -8.27 -7.60
N LYS A 202 19.77 -8.71 -7.54
CA LYS A 202 19.28 -9.87 -6.80
C LYS A 202 19.52 -9.84 -5.28
N GLY A 203 19.56 -8.66 -4.70
CA GLY A 203 19.76 -8.46 -3.26
C GLY A 203 21.21 -8.19 -2.89
N SER A 204 21.89 -7.34 -3.64
CA SER A 204 23.17 -6.76 -3.21
C SER A 204 23.02 -6.01 -1.89
N GLU A 205 24.10 -5.84 -1.12
CA GLU A 205 24.07 -5.07 0.16
C GLU A 205 23.49 -3.66 -0.03
N LYS A 206 23.80 -3.00 -1.15
CA LYS A 206 23.24 -1.68 -1.48
C LYS A 206 21.72 -1.76 -1.69
N GLU A 207 21.24 -2.75 -2.44
CA GLU A 207 19.82 -2.91 -2.68
C GLU A 207 19.04 -3.24 -1.41
N LEU A 208 19.58 -4.16 -0.58
CA LEU A 208 18.97 -4.49 0.70
C LEU A 208 18.91 -3.29 1.65
N PHE A 209 19.94 -2.46 1.64
CA PHE A 209 19.90 -1.18 2.37
C PHE A 209 18.81 -0.26 1.81
N LEU A 210 18.69 -0.12 0.49
CA LEU A 210 17.71 0.77 -0.14
C LEU A 210 16.25 0.33 0.13
N ILE A 211 15.99 -0.97 0.22
CA ILE A 211 14.64 -1.48 0.43
C ILE A 211 14.26 -1.71 1.91
N ASP A 212 15.13 -1.38 2.85
CA ASP A 212 14.85 -1.53 4.29
C ASP A 212 14.08 -0.31 4.81
N VAL A 213 12.76 -0.42 4.91
CA VAL A 213 11.88 0.65 5.39
C VAL A 213 12.31 1.14 6.77
N ALA A 214 12.60 0.21 7.70
CA ALA A 214 12.94 0.56 9.08
C ALA A 214 14.20 1.42 9.17
N THR A 215 15.17 1.22 8.28
CA THR A 215 16.43 1.99 8.25
C THR A 215 16.21 3.45 7.87
N HIS A 216 15.22 3.75 7.04
CA HIS A 216 15.03 5.08 6.46
C HIS A 216 14.03 5.97 7.21
N ILE A 217 13.34 5.43 8.23
CA ILE A 217 12.41 6.19 9.07
C ILE A 217 13.16 7.26 9.86
N THR A 218 12.69 8.50 9.76
CA THR A 218 13.13 9.66 10.55
C THR A 218 12.02 10.13 11.48
N GLY A 219 12.26 11.17 12.30
CA GLY A 219 11.24 11.79 13.14
C GLY A 219 10.13 12.51 12.35
N ASP A 220 10.36 12.76 11.07
CA ASP A 220 9.39 13.40 10.16
C ASP A 220 8.51 12.36 9.41
N PHE A 221 8.70 11.07 9.66
CA PHE A 221 7.91 10.01 9.03
C PHE A 221 6.43 10.17 9.40
N PRO A 222 5.48 9.90 8.47
CA PRO A 222 4.07 10.11 8.73
C PRO A 222 3.54 9.32 9.93
N PRO A 223 2.57 9.86 10.70
CA PRO A 223 1.81 9.08 11.67
C PRO A 223 1.32 7.78 11.05
N THR A 224 1.54 6.65 11.73
CA THR A 224 1.39 5.33 11.11
C THR A 224 0.40 4.45 11.88
N PHE A 225 -0.67 4.01 11.22
CA PHE A 225 -1.39 2.81 11.61
C PHE A 225 -0.66 1.60 11.00
N PHE A 226 -0.47 0.53 11.76
CA PHE A 226 -0.03 -0.72 11.16
C PHE A 226 -0.61 -1.91 11.90
N MET A 227 -0.82 -2.99 11.16
CA MET A 227 -1.42 -4.19 11.74
C MET A 227 -0.79 -5.47 11.21
N THR A 228 -0.97 -6.52 11.99
CA THR A 228 -0.72 -7.91 11.59
C THR A 228 -1.77 -8.83 12.20
N CYS A 229 -1.73 -10.11 11.88
CA CYS A 229 -2.71 -11.08 12.37
C CYS A 229 -2.10 -12.45 12.65
N THR A 230 -2.91 -13.36 13.17
CA THR A 230 -2.46 -14.66 13.69
C THR A 230 -1.75 -15.55 12.69
N GLU A 231 -2.20 -15.60 11.44
CA GLU A 231 -1.61 -16.43 10.36
C GLU A 231 -0.86 -15.59 9.31
N ASP A 232 -0.47 -14.38 9.69
CA ASP A 232 0.38 -13.56 8.85
C ASP A 232 1.82 -14.10 8.88
N PHE A 233 2.35 -14.47 7.72
CA PHE A 233 3.73 -14.93 7.59
C PHE A 233 4.76 -13.81 7.75
N LEU A 234 4.33 -12.54 7.71
CA LEU A 234 5.14 -11.35 7.97
C LEU A 234 4.94 -10.78 9.38
N LYS A 235 4.24 -11.48 10.28
CA LYS A 235 3.93 -10.94 11.63
C LYS A 235 5.16 -10.54 12.44
N ASP A 236 6.29 -11.18 12.20
CA ASP A 236 7.55 -10.89 12.90
C ASP A 236 8.17 -9.54 12.47
N GLN A 237 7.61 -8.88 11.45
CA GLN A 237 7.97 -7.52 11.03
C GLN A 237 7.41 -6.46 12.00
N ALA A 238 6.30 -6.74 12.69
CA ALA A 238 5.65 -5.76 13.56
C ALA A 238 6.53 -5.30 14.75
N PRO A 239 7.29 -6.15 15.46
CA PRO A 239 8.26 -5.70 16.46
C PRO A 239 9.33 -4.76 15.91
N ILE A 240 9.84 -5.02 14.70
CA ILE A 240 10.86 -4.18 14.06
C ILE A 240 10.30 -2.78 13.80
N MET A 241 9.12 -2.72 13.20
CA MET A 241 8.44 -1.45 12.90
C MET A 241 8.12 -0.68 14.18
N SER A 242 7.54 -1.35 15.19
CA SER A 242 7.23 -0.73 16.49
C SER A 242 8.46 -0.11 17.15
N ALA A 243 9.58 -0.85 17.20
CA ALA A 243 10.81 -0.38 17.80
C ALA A 243 11.34 0.86 17.08
N LYS A 244 11.27 0.89 15.75
CA LYS A 244 11.77 2.01 14.97
C LYS A 244 10.91 3.26 15.10
N LEU A 245 9.59 3.13 15.06
CA LEU A 245 8.67 4.26 15.26
C LEU A 245 8.82 4.87 16.67
N LEU A 246 9.00 4.02 17.70
CA LEU A 246 9.29 4.47 19.06
C LEU A 246 10.65 5.20 19.15
N GLU A 247 11.71 4.66 18.52
CA GLU A 247 13.04 5.28 18.50
C GLU A 247 13.01 6.68 17.89
N LYS A 248 12.13 6.90 16.91
CA LYS A 248 12.03 8.15 16.16
C LYS A 248 10.93 9.10 16.64
N ASP A 249 10.24 8.75 17.74
CA ASP A 249 9.11 9.52 18.28
C ASP A 249 7.96 9.75 17.26
N VAL A 250 7.82 8.84 16.27
CA VAL A 250 6.73 8.89 15.30
C VAL A 250 5.44 8.42 15.96
N PRO A 251 4.32 9.16 15.89
CA PRO A 251 3.03 8.70 16.40
C PRO A 251 2.55 7.46 15.64
N PHE A 252 2.15 6.41 16.36
CA PHE A 252 1.60 5.23 15.70
C PHE A 252 0.51 4.53 16.50
N MET A 253 -0.24 3.68 15.80
CA MET A 253 -1.19 2.74 16.35
C MET A 253 -0.90 1.36 15.79
N PHE A 254 -0.60 0.40 16.66
CA PHE A 254 -0.44 -1.00 16.30
C PHE A 254 -1.68 -1.81 16.64
N ARG A 255 -2.09 -2.71 15.74
CA ARG A 255 -3.16 -3.69 15.95
C ARG A 255 -2.70 -5.10 15.63
N TYR A 256 -3.10 -6.03 16.50
CA TYR A 256 -2.94 -7.46 16.29
C TYR A 256 -4.32 -8.11 16.27
N TYR A 257 -4.68 -8.73 15.14
CA TYR A 257 -6.01 -9.31 14.94
C TYR A 257 -5.98 -10.83 15.01
N GLY A 258 -7.12 -11.39 15.47
CA GLY A 258 -7.28 -12.81 15.72
C GLY A 258 -6.70 -13.24 17.07
N ASP A 259 -6.91 -14.49 17.41
CA ASP A 259 -6.43 -15.13 18.64
C ASP A 259 -6.22 -16.66 18.43
N LYS A 260 -6.03 -17.41 19.50
CA LYS A 260 -5.84 -18.88 19.44
C LYS A 260 -7.04 -19.65 18.88
N ASP A 261 -8.24 -19.09 19.03
CA ASP A 261 -9.49 -19.71 18.60
C ASP A 261 -9.99 -19.14 17.28
N LYS A 262 -9.52 -17.95 16.89
CA LYS A 262 -9.87 -17.24 15.66
C LYS A 262 -8.62 -16.91 14.84
N ARG A 263 -8.37 -17.73 13.84
CA ARG A 263 -7.22 -17.61 12.95
C ARG A 263 -7.55 -16.73 11.76
N LEU A 264 -6.77 -15.68 11.53
CA LEU A 264 -6.94 -14.76 10.41
C LEU A 264 -5.75 -14.87 9.45
N PRO A 265 -6.00 -15.05 8.15
CA PRO A 265 -4.94 -15.17 7.15
C PRO A 265 -4.28 -13.82 6.86
N HIS A 266 -3.10 -13.87 6.26
CA HIS A 266 -2.40 -12.70 5.70
C HIS A 266 -3.35 -11.86 4.85
N VAL A 267 -3.34 -10.54 5.03
CA VAL A 267 -4.19 -9.54 4.35
C VAL A 267 -5.71 -9.80 4.44
N PHE A 268 -6.18 -10.39 5.56
CA PHE A 268 -7.59 -10.70 5.81
C PHE A 268 -8.52 -9.49 5.63
N HIS A 269 -8.03 -8.28 5.81
CA HIS A 269 -8.78 -7.02 5.73
C HIS A 269 -9.34 -6.73 4.31
N CYS A 270 -8.80 -7.39 3.29
CA CYS A 270 -9.30 -7.32 1.92
C CYS A 270 -10.58 -8.15 1.68
N ASP A 271 -10.90 -9.14 2.54
CA ASP A 271 -12.18 -9.85 2.48
C ASP A 271 -13.30 -9.04 3.17
N ILE A 272 -13.82 -8.06 2.47
CA ILE A 272 -14.80 -7.08 2.99
C ILE A 272 -16.11 -7.69 3.51
N ARG A 273 -16.36 -8.99 3.29
CA ARG A 273 -17.50 -9.73 3.84
C ARG A 273 -17.26 -10.18 5.29
N SER A 274 -16.02 -10.20 5.71
CA SER A 274 -15.62 -10.60 7.06
C SER A 274 -15.86 -9.46 8.07
N GLU A 275 -16.44 -9.78 9.24
CA GLU A 275 -16.58 -8.82 10.34
C GLU A 275 -15.22 -8.35 10.87
N ASP A 276 -14.17 -9.19 10.79
CA ASP A 276 -12.82 -8.78 11.18
C ASP A 276 -12.21 -7.79 10.19
N ALA A 277 -12.43 -7.99 8.90
CA ALA A 277 -12.03 -7.05 7.88
C ALA A 277 -12.74 -5.71 8.08
N LYS A 278 -14.04 -5.73 8.35
CA LYS A 278 -14.82 -4.54 8.64
C LYS A 278 -14.26 -3.79 9.86
N LEU A 279 -13.99 -4.51 10.96
CA LEU A 279 -13.39 -3.92 12.17
C LEU A 279 -12.03 -3.27 11.85
N CYS A 280 -11.15 -3.98 11.14
CA CYS A 280 -9.84 -3.47 10.76
C CYS A 280 -9.95 -2.20 9.91
N ASN A 281 -10.78 -2.22 8.88
CA ASN A 281 -10.98 -1.10 7.96
C ASN A 281 -11.67 0.11 8.64
N ASP A 282 -12.55 -0.14 9.64
CA ASP A 282 -13.13 0.89 10.46
C ASP A 282 -12.07 1.57 11.35
N GLU A 283 -11.23 0.79 12.06
CA GLU A 283 -10.16 1.32 12.93
C GLU A 283 -9.09 2.08 12.13
N GLU A 284 -8.76 1.62 10.92
CA GLU A 284 -7.83 2.31 10.02
C GLU A 284 -8.38 3.68 9.59
N CYS A 285 -9.62 3.74 9.13
CA CYS A 285 -10.29 4.99 8.77
C CYS A 285 -10.51 5.91 9.99
N GLU A 286 -10.79 5.37 11.16
CA GLU A 286 -10.85 6.12 12.43
C GLU A 286 -9.47 6.74 12.80
N PHE A 287 -8.40 6.00 12.52
CA PHE A 287 -7.06 6.55 12.71
C PHE A 287 -6.81 7.74 11.80
N PHE A 288 -7.15 7.65 10.51
CA PHE A 288 -7.01 8.76 9.57
C PHE A 288 -7.84 9.99 9.96
N ARG A 289 -9.07 9.81 10.47
CA ARG A 289 -9.92 10.91 10.91
C ARG A 289 -9.35 11.75 12.05
N LYS A 290 -8.34 11.27 12.78
CA LYS A 290 -7.66 12.05 13.82
C LYS A 290 -6.79 13.16 13.26
N PHE A 291 -6.54 13.15 11.97
CA PHE A 291 -5.68 14.09 11.26
C PHE A 291 -6.45 14.96 10.24
N LEU A 292 -7.79 14.98 10.32
CA LEU A 292 -8.66 15.87 9.57
C LEU A 292 -8.84 17.21 10.23
#